data_eb3957221703c63a5b3e50efe949905a
#
_entry.id   eb3957221703c63a5b3e50efe949905a
#
_cell.length_a   1.000
_cell.length_b   1.000
_cell.length_c   1.000
_cell.angle_alpha   90.00
_cell.angle_beta   90.00
_cell.angle_gamma   90.00
#
_symmetry.space_group_name_H-M   'P 1'
#
loop_
_entity.id
_entity.type
_entity.pdbx_description
1 polymer ?
#
loop_
_entity_poly.entity_id
_entity_poly.type
_entity_poly.pdbx_seq_one_letter_code
_entity_poly.pdbx_strand_id
1 'polypeptide(L)'
;NQLKALIDLAHLHGLAVLLDVVYNHAGGEFGDQSLYFFDRQDPAGGQGNSLYFTDRGHAGGLVFDFSKPEVRDFLIQNAKFFLSEYRVDGFRYDQVSVIDHDGAPDGWRFCQDLTSTLHAQRPATLHHAEYWE
;
A
#
# COMPACT_ATOMS: atom_id res chain seq x y z
N ASN A 1 13.50 17.57 5.87
CA ASN A 1 13.24 16.16 6.05
C ASN A 1 14.40 15.34 5.44
N GLN A 2 15.03 14.48 6.25
CA GLN A 2 16.23 13.71 5.86
C GLN A 2 15.99 12.81 4.64
N LEU A 3 14.81 12.17 4.55
CA LEU A 3 14.49 11.33 3.40
C LEU A 3 14.40 12.14 2.10
N LYS A 4 13.80 13.33 2.12
CA LYS A 4 13.77 14.22 0.94
C LYS A 4 15.19 14.61 0.52
N ALA A 5 16.05 14.94 1.47
CA ALA A 5 17.45 15.27 1.20
C ALA A 5 18.23 14.07 0.61
N LEU A 6 18.00 12.87 1.11
CA LEU A 6 18.59 11.65 0.56
C LEU A 6 18.18 11.41 -0.90
N ILE A 7 16.88 11.56 -1.19
CA ILE A 7 16.36 11.40 -2.55
C ILE A 7 16.96 12.45 -3.51
N ASP A 8 16.99 13.71 -3.08
CA ASP A 8 17.60 14.78 -3.87
C ASP A 8 19.09 14.50 -4.16
N LEU A 9 19.82 14.02 -3.14
CA LEU A 9 21.23 13.67 -3.30
C LEU A 9 21.40 12.47 -4.28
N ALA A 10 20.55 11.45 -4.17
CA ALA A 10 20.55 10.33 -5.09
C ALA A 10 20.34 10.80 -6.54
N HIS A 11 19.38 11.68 -6.77
CA HIS A 11 19.11 12.27 -8.08
C HIS A 11 20.30 13.07 -8.63
N LEU A 12 20.99 13.84 -7.78
CA LEU A 12 22.21 14.55 -8.17
C LEU A 12 23.32 13.59 -8.64
N HIS A 13 23.33 12.37 -8.15
CA HIS A 13 24.26 11.32 -8.56
C HIS A 13 23.73 10.43 -9.71
N GLY A 14 22.59 10.80 -10.31
CA GLY A 14 21.98 10.05 -11.42
C GLY A 14 21.33 8.73 -11.02
N LEU A 15 20.97 8.58 -9.74
CA LEU A 15 20.31 7.38 -9.21
C LEU A 15 18.81 7.59 -9.12
N ALA A 16 18.03 6.63 -9.62
CA ALA A 16 16.60 6.55 -9.37
C ALA A 16 16.34 5.96 -7.97
N VAL A 17 15.27 6.42 -7.33
CA VAL A 17 14.88 5.95 -5.99
C VAL A 17 13.52 5.28 -6.08
N LEU A 18 13.47 3.99 -5.77
CA LEU A 18 12.22 3.25 -5.58
C LEU A 18 11.91 3.14 -4.10
N LEU A 19 10.68 3.46 -3.74
CA LEU A 19 10.20 3.26 -2.38
C LEU A 19 9.61 1.85 -2.25
N ASP A 20 10.08 1.10 -1.25
CA ASP A 20 9.52 -0.21 -0.92
C ASP A 20 8.27 -0.01 -0.06
N VAL A 21 7.11 -0.45 -0.55
CA VAL A 21 5.82 -0.25 0.11
C VAL A 21 5.11 -1.57 0.35
N VAL A 22 4.51 -1.67 1.53
CA VAL A 22 3.69 -2.82 1.94
C VAL A 22 2.22 -2.41 1.86
N TYR A 23 1.58 -2.74 0.75
CA TYR A 23 0.16 -2.42 0.50
C TYR A 23 -0.76 -3.65 0.61
N ASN A 24 -0.18 -4.82 0.91
CA ASN A 24 -0.95 -6.05 1.08
C ASN A 24 -1.59 -6.15 2.48
N HIS A 25 -0.89 -5.72 3.53
CA HIS A 25 -1.36 -5.81 4.92
C HIS A 25 -0.82 -4.67 5.76
N ALA A 26 -1.35 -4.52 6.97
CA ALA A 26 -0.72 -3.71 8.00
C ALA A 26 -0.53 -4.56 9.26
N GLY A 27 0.61 -4.37 9.93
CA GLY A 27 1.00 -5.15 11.09
C GLY A 27 0.50 -4.61 12.41
N GLY A 28 0.52 -5.46 13.42
CA GLY A 28 0.21 -5.15 14.80
C GLY A 28 -0.84 -6.08 15.41
N GLU A 29 -0.77 -6.23 16.71
CA GLU A 29 -1.79 -6.94 17.48
C GLU A 29 -3.03 -6.09 17.68
N PHE A 30 -4.20 -6.73 17.83
CA PHE A 30 -5.43 -6.07 18.16
C PHE A 30 -5.42 -5.61 19.62
N GLY A 31 -5.12 -4.35 19.84
CA GLY A 31 -5.10 -3.74 21.16
C GLY A 31 -5.28 -2.23 21.07
N ASP A 32 -5.40 -1.59 22.20
CA ASP A 32 -5.60 -0.14 22.33
C ASP A 32 -4.38 0.70 21.88
N GLN A 33 -3.24 0.05 21.67
CA GLN A 33 -2.01 0.64 21.12
C GLN A 33 -1.83 0.32 19.63
N SER A 34 -2.72 -0.44 19.01
CA SER A 34 -2.58 -0.89 17.63
C SER A 34 -3.30 0.03 16.64
N LEU A 35 -2.89 -0.06 15.37
CA LEU A 35 -3.55 0.61 14.26
C LEU A 35 -5.04 0.24 14.16
N TYR A 36 -5.40 -0.98 14.52
CA TYR A 36 -6.77 -1.51 14.41
C TYR A 36 -7.73 -0.93 15.42
N PHE A 37 -7.26 -0.32 16.51
CA PHE A 37 -8.12 0.23 17.55
C PHE A 37 -9.07 1.31 17.01
N PHE A 38 -8.57 2.17 16.15
CA PHE A 38 -9.34 3.30 15.63
C PHE A 38 -10.19 2.99 14.40
N ASP A 39 -9.94 1.89 13.72
CA ASP A 39 -10.68 1.54 12.51
C ASP A 39 -11.89 0.64 12.77
N ARG A 40 -12.03 0.13 13.98
CA ARG A 40 -13.15 -0.75 14.36
C ARG A 40 -14.41 0.07 14.61
N GLN A 41 -15.51 -0.35 13.97
CA GLN A 41 -16.81 0.26 14.16
C GLN A 41 -17.45 -0.15 15.49
N ASP A 42 -17.25 -1.40 15.91
CA ASP A 42 -17.73 -1.96 17.15
C ASP A 42 -16.69 -2.90 17.75
N PRO A 43 -16.06 -2.56 18.87
CA PRO A 43 -15.08 -3.41 19.51
C PRO A 43 -15.60 -4.80 19.91
N ALA A 44 -16.92 -4.95 20.12
CA ALA A 44 -17.57 -6.22 20.42
C ALA A 44 -17.80 -7.08 19.17
N GLY A 45 -17.72 -6.52 17.98
CA GLY A 45 -18.02 -7.18 16.70
C GLY A 45 -16.94 -8.14 16.19
N GLY A 46 -15.84 -8.31 16.92
CA GLY A 46 -14.75 -9.19 16.50
C GLY A 46 -13.92 -8.66 15.35
N GLN A 47 -13.14 -9.54 14.71
CA GLN A 47 -12.20 -9.16 13.67
C GLN A 47 -12.86 -8.61 12.40
N GLY A 48 -14.01 -9.18 11.98
CA GLY A 48 -14.73 -8.73 10.78
C GLY A 48 -15.29 -7.31 10.83
N ASN A 49 -15.12 -6.59 11.95
CA ASN A 49 -15.64 -5.23 12.13
C ASN A 49 -14.56 -4.16 11.90
N SER A 50 -13.75 -4.32 10.90
CA SER A 50 -12.75 -3.34 10.49
C SER A 50 -13.23 -2.50 9.31
N LEU A 51 -12.88 -1.21 9.30
CA LEU A 51 -13.11 -0.32 8.17
C LEU A 51 -12.17 -0.62 7.00
N TYR A 52 -10.92 -1.04 7.30
CA TYR A 52 -9.84 -1.16 6.32
C TYR A 52 -9.44 -2.59 6.01
N PHE A 53 -9.67 -3.54 6.92
CA PHE A 53 -9.06 -4.85 6.86
C PHE A 53 -10.08 -5.99 6.69
N THR A 54 -9.63 -7.06 6.05
CA THR A 54 -10.31 -8.37 6.07
C THR A 54 -9.98 -9.11 7.37
N ASP A 55 -10.59 -10.28 7.58
CA ASP A 55 -10.21 -11.21 8.66
C ASP A 55 -8.99 -12.07 8.30
N ARG A 56 -8.45 -11.90 7.12
CA ARG A 56 -7.32 -12.69 6.64
C ARG A 56 -6.02 -12.18 7.25
N GLY A 57 -5.37 -13.05 8.02
CA GLY A 57 -4.05 -12.77 8.60
C GLY A 57 -2.93 -12.89 7.58
N HIS A 58 -1.93 -12.03 7.68
CA HIS A 58 -0.68 -12.11 6.94
C HIS A 58 0.45 -11.44 7.71
N ALA A 59 1.59 -12.12 7.84
CA ALA A 59 2.84 -11.59 8.43
C ALA A 59 2.65 -10.84 9.77
N GLY A 60 1.77 -11.33 10.63
CA GLY A 60 1.48 -10.72 11.93
C GLY A 60 0.48 -9.56 11.91
N GLY A 61 -0.18 -9.34 10.79
CA GLY A 61 -1.21 -8.31 10.63
C GLY A 61 -2.41 -8.81 9.86
N LEU A 62 -3.23 -7.90 9.35
CA LEU A 62 -4.41 -8.18 8.54
C LEU A 62 -4.27 -7.61 7.14
N VAL A 63 -4.76 -8.36 6.17
CA VAL A 63 -4.79 -7.95 4.76
C VAL A 63 -5.85 -6.87 4.55
N PHE A 64 -5.49 -5.83 3.81
CA PHE A 64 -6.43 -4.77 3.43
C PHE A 64 -7.63 -5.31 2.64
N ASP A 65 -8.79 -4.74 2.87
CA ASP A 65 -10.02 -5.11 2.17
C ASP A 65 -10.17 -4.32 0.86
N PHE A 66 -9.62 -4.88 -0.20
CA PHE A 66 -9.65 -4.26 -1.54
C PHE A 66 -11.03 -4.22 -2.17
N SER A 67 -12.05 -4.88 -1.61
CA SER A 67 -13.44 -4.75 -2.06
C SER A 67 -14.00 -3.34 -1.80
N LYS A 68 -13.43 -2.64 -0.82
CA LYS A 68 -13.82 -1.30 -0.40
C LYS A 68 -13.12 -0.22 -1.25
N PRO A 69 -13.88 0.62 -1.98
CA PRO A 69 -13.29 1.70 -2.77
C PRO A 69 -12.44 2.67 -1.93
N GLU A 70 -12.85 2.95 -0.70
CA GLU A 70 -12.18 3.87 0.23
C GLU A 70 -10.79 3.34 0.61
N VAL A 71 -10.64 2.03 0.77
CA VAL A 71 -9.35 1.38 1.08
C VAL A 71 -8.42 1.50 -0.13
N ARG A 72 -8.93 1.20 -1.33
CA ARG A 72 -8.13 1.36 -2.56
C ARG A 72 -7.69 2.82 -2.74
N ASP A 73 -8.61 3.77 -2.54
CA ASP A 73 -8.29 5.19 -2.66
C ASP A 73 -7.26 5.64 -1.61
N PHE A 74 -7.40 5.22 -0.37
CA PHE A 74 -6.43 5.51 0.70
C PHE A 74 -4.99 5.10 0.30
N LEU A 75 -4.82 3.88 -0.20
CA LEU A 75 -3.50 3.38 -0.61
C LEU A 75 -2.96 4.10 -1.86
N ILE A 76 -3.84 4.41 -2.83
CA ILE A 76 -3.47 5.17 -4.02
C ILE A 76 -3.05 6.60 -3.64
N GLN A 77 -3.78 7.28 -2.75
CA GLN A 77 -3.41 8.61 -2.28
C GLN A 77 -2.09 8.61 -1.52
N ASN A 78 -1.80 7.55 -0.76
CA ASN A 78 -0.50 7.38 -0.12
C ASN A 78 0.65 7.31 -1.15
N ALA A 79 0.49 6.53 -2.21
CA ALA A 79 1.49 6.44 -3.27
C ALA A 79 1.65 7.78 -4.02
N LYS A 80 0.54 8.47 -4.34
CA LYS A 80 0.56 9.82 -4.94
C LYS A 80 1.31 10.82 -4.07
N PHE A 81 1.13 10.76 -2.76
CA PHE A 81 1.84 11.61 -1.81
C PHE A 81 3.36 11.42 -1.90
N PHE A 82 3.85 10.19 -1.89
CA PHE A 82 5.28 9.94 -2.01
C PHE A 82 5.83 10.34 -3.39
N LEU A 83 5.06 10.12 -4.45
CA LEU A 83 5.46 10.52 -5.79
C LEU A 83 5.59 12.05 -5.93
N SER A 84 4.66 12.81 -5.33
CA SER A 84 4.63 14.28 -5.40
C SER A 84 5.57 14.93 -4.42
N GLU A 85 5.46 14.56 -3.12
CA GLU A 85 6.13 15.25 -2.03
C GLU A 85 7.59 14.81 -1.86
N TYR A 86 7.87 13.54 -2.09
CA TYR A 86 9.21 12.97 -1.94
C TYR A 86 9.93 12.80 -3.27
N ARG A 87 9.21 12.91 -4.39
CA ARG A 87 9.76 12.76 -5.75
C ARG A 87 10.45 11.44 -6.00
N VAL A 88 9.95 10.37 -5.38
CA VAL A 88 10.42 9.03 -5.70
C VAL A 88 10.19 8.71 -7.18
N ASP A 89 11.01 7.89 -7.78
CA ASP A 89 10.92 7.53 -9.20
C ASP A 89 9.96 6.37 -9.45
N GLY A 90 9.56 5.69 -8.39
CA GLY A 90 8.63 4.58 -8.45
C GLY A 90 8.56 3.81 -7.16
N PHE A 91 8.01 2.60 -7.25
CA PHE A 91 7.72 1.75 -6.11
C PHE A 91 8.11 0.30 -6.37
N ARG A 92 8.59 -0.36 -5.32
CA ARG A 92 8.58 -1.81 -5.22
C ARG A 92 7.42 -2.19 -4.30
N TYR A 93 6.56 -3.06 -4.75
CA TYR A 93 5.38 -3.51 -4.01
C TYR A 93 5.65 -4.87 -3.40
N ASP A 94 5.61 -4.93 -2.08
CA ASP A 94 5.80 -6.15 -1.31
C ASP A 94 4.67 -7.13 -1.59
N GLN A 95 5.03 -8.35 -1.90
CA GLN A 95 4.20 -9.55 -2.00
C GLN A 95 2.80 -9.33 -2.61
N VAL A 96 2.77 -8.90 -3.88
CA VAL A 96 1.54 -8.57 -4.63
C VAL A 96 0.61 -9.79 -4.77
N SER A 97 1.13 -11.01 -4.69
CA SER A 97 0.32 -12.23 -4.67
C SER A 97 -0.67 -12.29 -3.50
N VAL A 98 -0.41 -11.58 -2.40
CA VAL A 98 -1.38 -11.43 -1.29
C VAL A 98 -2.51 -10.47 -1.65
N ILE A 99 -2.22 -9.44 -2.44
CA ILE A 99 -3.21 -8.49 -2.96
C ILE A 99 -4.12 -9.17 -3.98
N ASP A 100 -3.51 -9.82 -4.96
CA ASP A 100 -4.20 -10.52 -6.03
C ASP A 100 -5.00 -11.74 -5.51
N HIS A 101 -4.47 -12.43 -4.52
CA HIS A 101 -5.11 -13.55 -3.83
C HIS A 101 -5.79 -14.54 -4.79
N ASP A 102 -4.98 -15.23 -5.59
CA ASP A 102 -5.46 -16.23 -6.56
C ASP A 102 -6.46 -15.66 -7.60
N GLY A 103 -6.26 -14.42 -8.02
CA GLY A 103 -7.08 -13.76 -9.01
C GLY A 103 -8.37 -13.13 -8.45
N ALA A 104 -8.41 -12.82 -7.17
CA ALA A 104 -9.52 -12.06 -6.60
C ALA A 104 -9.68 -10.71 -7.32
N PRO A 105 -10.86 -10.42 -7.90
CA PRO A 105 -11.02 -9.32 -8.86
C PRO A 105 -10.71 -7.95 -8.25
N ASP A 106 -10.99 -7.76 -6.97
CA ASP A 106 -10.81 -6.46 -6.32
C ASP A 106 -9.34 -6.13 -6.05
N GLY A 107 -8.54 -7.12 -5.67
CA GLY A 107 -7.09 -6.94 -5.50
C GLY A 107 -6.40 -6.64 -6.82
N TRP A 108 -6.75 -7.36 -7.88
CA TRP A 108 -6.25 -7.10 -9.23
C TRP A 108 -6.66 -5.71 -9.73
N ARG A 109 -7.92 -5.35 -9.53
CA ARG A 109 -8.43 -4.02 -9.84
C ARG A 109 -7.65 -2.92 -9.13
N PHE A 110 -7.35 -3.11 -7.83
CA PHE A 110 -6.51 -2.16 -7.10
C PHE A 110 -5.14 -1.99 -7.77
N CYS A 111 -4.48 -3.07 -8.16
CA CYS A 111 -3.19 -2.99 -8.85
C CYS A 111 -3.28 -2.21 -10.16
N GLN A 112 -4.34 -2.42 -10.94
CA GLN A 112 -4.57 -1.70 -12.19
C GLN A 112 -4.87 -0.22 -11.96
N ASP A 113 -5.74 0.10 -11.01
CA ASP A 113 -6.11 1.49 -10.67
C ASP A 113 -4.91 2.26 -10.12
N LEU A 114 -4.11 1.63 -9.25
CA LEU A 114 -2.89 2.20 -8.70
C LEU A 114 -1.88 2.55 -9.81
N THR A 115 -1.52 1.57 -10.62
CA THR A 115 -0.51 1.75 -11.66
C THR A 115 -0.95 2.74 -12.73
N SER A 116 -2.20 2.69 -13.18
CA SER A 116 -2.73 3.63 -14.18
C SER A 116 -2.82 5.05 -13.63
N THR A 117 -3.23 5.22 -12.37
CA THR A 117 -3.31 6.55 -11.73
C THR A 117 -1.95 7.19 -11.57
N LEU A 118 -0.95 6.43 -11.09
CA LEU A 118 0.40 6.95 -10.93
C LEU A 118 1.06 7.24 -12.28
N HIS A 119 0.82 6.40 -13.27
CA HIS A 119 1.32 6.60 -14.64
C HIS A 119 0.70 7.83 -15.30
N ALA A 120 -0.58 8.10 -15.07
CA ALA A 120 -1.24 9.33 -15.54
C ALA A 120 -0.66 10.58 -14.89
N GLN A 121 -0.26 10.51 -13.60
CA GLN A 121 0.38 11.61 -12.90
C GLN A 121 1.83 11.83 -13.35
N ARG A 122 2.59 10.74 -13.54
CA ARG A 122 3.98 10.75 -14.00
C ARG A 122 4.24 9.53 -14.90
N PRO A 123 4.25 9.68 -16.21
CA PRO A 123 4.40 8.57 -17.16
C PRO A 123 5.67 7.73 -16.99
N ALA A 124 6.74 8.32 -16.44
CA ALA A 124 8.01 7.62 -16.18
C ALA A 124 8.05 6.88 -14.84
N THR A 125 6.93 6.78 -14.10
CA THR A 125 6.89 6.07 -12.83
C THR A 125 7.24 4.59 -13.01
N LEU A 126 8.18 4.10 -12.20
CA LEU A 126 8.61 2.70 -12.22
C LEU A 126 7.77 1.88 -11.25
N HIS A 127 7.38 0.70 -11.69
CA HIS A 127 6.62 -0.25 -10.88
C HIS A 127 7.32 -1.60 -10.86
N HIS A 128 7.62 -2.11 -9.67
CA HIS A 128 8.23 -3.41 -9.48
C HIS A 128 7.39 -4.21 -8.50
N ALA A 129 6.74 -5.26 -8.96
CA ALA A 129 5.94 -6.15 -8.12
C ALA A 129 6.76 -7.34 -7.66
N GLU A 130 6.82 -7.58 -6.34
CA GLU A 130 7.25 -8.87 -5.83
C GLU A 130 6.07 -9.83 -5.90
N TYR A 131 6.21 -10.92 -6.65
CA TYR A 131 5.16 -11.91 -6.84
C TYR A 131 5.70 -13.32 -6.61
N TRP A 132 5.03 -14.06 -5.74
CA TRP A 132 5.34 -15.47 -5.42
C TRP A 132 4.17 -16.34 -5.87
N GLU A 133 4.46 -17.39 -6.61
CA GLU A 133 3.53 -18.47 -6.95
C GLU A 133 3.36 -19.44 -5.78
#